data_6277ccbd3d7c11f73703a20850ce10ed
#
_entry.id   6277ccbd3d7c11f73703a20850ce10ed
#
_cell.length_a   1.000
_cell.length_b   1.000
_cell.length_c   1.000
_cell.angle_alpha   90.00
_cell.angle_beta   90.00
_cell.angle_gamma   90.00
#
_symmetry.space_group_name_H-M   'P 1'
#
loop_
_entity.id
_entity.type
_entity.pdbx_description
1 polymer ?
#
loop_
_entity_poly.entity_id
_entity_poly.type
_entity_poly.pdbx_seq_one_letter_code
_entity_poly.pdbx_strand_id
1 'polypeptide(L)'
;DKAKMLLIQRSRVAKKARVKTGLAAGVIKKEFQEGQSWLVYCEDSGQLDEMLFKLRDAGLQPLEYHSNMSGDKVEALSWFKKFGGVLVSIKCLDEGVDIPAVSHAFILASSQNPRQFIQRRGRVLRKSTGKYLAVIHDAIVVPVDPGNEGEQISLLKAELVRAIEFADSALNKGASADLRRIALEMGIDPSREGE
;
A
#
# COMPACT_ATOMS: atom_id res chain seq x y z
N ASP A 1 22.88 -0.67 -16.49
CA ASP A 1 23.34 0.47 -15.71
C ASP A 1 23.25 0.10 -14.21
N LYS A 2 24.44 -0.12 -13.62
CA LYS A 2 24.59 -0.64 -12.24
C LYS A 2 23.95 0.28 -11.20
N ALA A 3 24.06 1.60 -11.37
CA ALA A 3 23.50 2.59 -10.46
C ALA A 3 21.96 2.51 -10.42
N LYS A 4 21.31 2.41 -11.57
CA LYS A 4 19.86 2.25 -11.66
C LYS A 4 19.38 0.96 -10.98
N MET A 5 20.14 -0.12 -11.11
CA MET A 5 19.82 -1.40 -10.49
C MET A 5 19.91 -1.34 -8.96
N LEU A 6 20.93 -0.65 -8.43
CA LEU A 6 21.09 -0.43 -7.00
C LEU A 6 19.96 0.43 -6.40
N LEU A 7 19.54 1.48 -7.09
CA LEU A 7 18.39 2.30 -6.66
C LEU A 7 17.09 1.49 -6.62
N ILE A 8 16.86 0.62 -7.59
CA ILE A 8 15.70 -0.29 -7.61
C ILE A 8 15.77 -1.27 -6.42
N GLN A 9 16.94 -1.87 -6.18
CA GLN A 9 17.12 -2.80 -5.05
C GLN A 9 16.88 -2.11 -3.71
N ARG A 10 17.41 -0.91 -3.53
CA ARG A 10 17.22 -0.09 -2.33
C ARG A 10 15.75 0.23 -2.08
N SER A 11 15.01 0.66 -3.09
CA SER A 11 13.56 0.93 -2.93
C SER A 11 12.77 -0.33 -2.56
N ARG A 12 13.21 -1.50 -3.01
CA ARG A 12 12.59 -2.79 -2.66
C ARG A 12 12.77 -3.16 -1.19
N VAL A 13 13.87 -2.77 -0.54
CA VAL A 13 14.08 -3.04 0.89
C VAL A 13 12.96 -2.41 1.73
N ALA A 14 12.66 -1.14 1.50
CA ALA A 14 11.58 -0.47 2.21
C ALA A 14 10.20 -1.06 1.89
N LYS A 15 9.95 -1.42 0.63
CA LYS A 15 8.68 -2.03 0.20
C LYS A 15 8.45 -3.41 0.82
N LYS A 16 9.51 -4.19 1.01
CA LYS A 16 9.49 -5.57 1.51
C LYS A 16 9.78 -5.69 3.00
N ALA A 17 9.79 -4.60 3.75
CA ALA A 17 10.01 -4.65 5.19
C ALA A 17 8.99 -5.59 5.87
N ARG A 18 9.48 -6.62 6.56
CA ARG A 18 8.66 -7.69 7.17
C ARG A 18 7.62 -7.18 8.16
N VAL A 19 7.93 -6.06 8.84
CA VAL A 19 6.97 -5.42 9.76
C VAL A 19 5.68 -4.97 9.06
N LYS A 20 5.73 -4.63 7.77
CA LYS A 20 4.56 -4.16 7.02
C LYS A 20 3.44 -5.20 6.92
N THR A 21 3.78 -6.45 6.66
CA THR A 21 2.79 -7.54 6.54
C THR A 21 2.12 -7.83 7.87
N GLY A 22 2.88 -7.78 8.99
CA GLY A 22 2.34 -7.91 10.34
C GLY A 22 1.42 -6.75 10.71
N LEU A 23 1.83 -5.51 10.42
CA LEU A 23 1.01 -4.32 10.62
C LEU A 23 -0.29 -4.41 9.83
N ALA A 24 -0.21 -4.77 8.54
CA ALA A 24 -1.39 -4.89 7.68
C ALA A 24 -2.37 -5.95 8.19
N ALA A 25 -1.88 -7.13 8.55
CA ALA A 25 -2.73 -8.20 9.10
C ALA A 25 -3.41 -7.76 10.39
N GLY A 26 -2.69 -7.06 11.28
CA GLY A 26 -3.24 -6.54 12.53
C GLY A 26 -4.32 -5.48 12.31
N VAL A 27 -4.09 -4.52 11.40
CA VAL A 27 -5.08 -3.49 11.04
C VAL A 27 -6.32 -4.13 10.41
N ILE A 28 -6.12 -5.01 9.42
CA ILE A 28 -7.24 -5.65 8.71
C ILE A 28 -8.05 -6.52 9.70
N LYS A 29 -7.40 -7.30 10.56
CA LYS A 29 -8.11 -8.07 11.60
C LYS A 29 -8.97 -7.21 12.51
N LYS A 30 -8.48 -6.02 12.86
CA LYS A 30 -9.17 -5.09 13.77
C LYS A 30 -10.33 -4.37 13.10
N GLU A 31 -10.17 -3.99 11.83
CA GLU A 31 -11.07 -3.04 11.15
C GLU A 31 -12.00 -3.72 10.14
N PHE A 32 -11.68 -4.94 9.69
CA PHE A 32 -12.49 -5.66 8.70
C PHE A 32 -13.87 -5.99 9.28
N GLN A 33 -14.88 -5.65 8.51
CA GLN A 33 -16.27 -6.01 8.78
C GLN A 33 -16.84 -6.75 7.57
N GLU A 34 -17.75 -7.67 7.83
CA GLU A 34 -18.45 -8.42 6.78
C GLU A 34 -19.15 -7.48 5.79
N GLY A 35 -19.04 -7.77 4.50
CA GLY A 35 -19.57 -6.92 3.42
C GLY A 35 -18.61 -5.82 2.95
N GLN A 36 -17.51 -5.56 3.65
CA GLN A 36 -16.46 -4.67 3.15
C GLN A 36 -15.63 -5.35 2.06
N SER A 37 -15.06 -4.53 1.16
CA SER A 37 -14.15 -4.97 0.11
C SER A 37 -12.78 -4.33 0.33
N TRP A 38 -11.83 -5.14 0.79
CA TRP A 38 -10.46 -4.74 1.07
C TRP A 38 -9.51 -5.20 -0.03
N LEU A 39 -8.61 -4.33 -0.44
CA LEU A 39 -7.57 -4.62 -1.42
C LEU A 39 -6.19 -4.41 -0.81
N VAL A 40 -5.37 -5.44 -0.79
CA VAL A 40 -3.99 -5.38 -0.30
C VAL A 40 -3.02 -5.45 -1.48
N TYR A 41 -2.19 -4.42 -1.63
CA TYR A 41 -1.17 -4.34 -2.68
C TYR A 41 0.20 -4.80 -2.18
N CYS A 42 0.70 -5.89 -2.75
CA CYS A 42 2.02 -6.45 -2.48
C CYS A 42 3.03 -6.12 -3.60
N GLU A 43 4.32 -6.14 -3.29
CA GLU A 43 5.41 -5.91 -4.25
C GLU A 43 5.68 -7.13 -5.12
N ASP A 44 5.68 -8.32 -4.52
CA ASP A 44 5.99 -9.59 -5.19
C ASP A 44 5.27 -10.79 -4.54
N SER A 45 5.48 -11.98 -5.11
CA SER A 45 4.87 -13.22 -4.64
C SER A 45 5.26 -13.56 -3.20
N GLY A 46 6.52 -13.37 -2.81
CA GLY A 46 6.95 -13.65 -1.44
C GLY A 46 6.22 -12.81 -0.40
N GLN A 47 6.00 -11.52 -0.68
CA GLN A 47 5.20 -10.65 0.21
C GLN A 47 3.71 -11.02 0.17
N LEU A 48 3.20 -11.42 -0.98
CA LEU A 48 1.82 -11.89 -1.13
C LEU A 48 1.60 -13.17 -0.31
N ASP A 49 2.48 -14.17 -0.44
CA ASP A 49 2.38 -15.44 0.28
C ASP A 49 2.42 -15.22 1.80
N GLU A 50 3.34 -14.37 2.26
CA GLU A 50 3.43 -13.98 3.67
C GLU A 50 2.14 -13.30 4.15
N MET A 51 1.58 -12.41 3.34
CA MET A 51 0.33 -11.71 3.67
C MET A 51 -0.85 -12.65 3.74
N LEU A 52 -0.99 -13.57 2.77
CA LEU A 52 -2.03 -14.61 2.77
C LEU A 52 -1.93 -15.49 4.01
N PHE A 53 -0.70 -15.91 4.36
CA PHE A 53 -0.46 -16.72 5.57
C PHE A 53 -0.92 -15.98 6.84
N LYS A 54 -0.49 -14.73 7.02
CA LYS A 54 -0.83 -13.93 8.20
C LYS A 54 -2.32 -13.61 8.32
N LEU A 55 -3.00 -13.38 7.20
CA LEU A 55 -4.45 -13.17 7.21
C LEU A 55 -5.21 -14.44 7.58
N ARG A 56 -4.78 -15.61 7.08
CA ARG A 56 -5.38 -16.90 7.44
C ARG A 56 -5.14 -17.22 8.91
N ASP A 57 -3.94 -16.97 9.42
CA ASP A 57 -3.61 -17.12 10.85
C ASP A 57 -4.46 -16.18 11.73
N ALA A 58 -4.81 -15.02 11.22
CA ALA A 58 -5.71 -14.07 11.86
C ALA A 58 -7.20 -14.48 11.82
N GLY A 59 -7.55 -15.61 11.17
CA GLY A 59 -8.91 -16.14 11.04
C GLY A 59 -9.68 -15.58 9.84
N LEU A 60 -9.02 -14.89 8.90
CA LEU A 60 -9.64 -14.35 7.69
C LEU A 60 -9.48 -15.34 6.52
N GLN A 61 -10.34 -15.19 5.50
CA GLN A 61 -10.29 -15.98 4.27
C GLN A 61 -9.91 -15.06 3.09
N PRO A 62 -8.61 -14.73 2.90
CA PRO A 62 -8.19 -13.84 1.83
C PRO A 62 -8.27 -14.54 0.48
N LEU A 63 -8.67 -13.77 -0.54
CA LEU A 63 -8.60 -14.15 -1.95
C LEU A 63 -7.24 -13.71 -2.51
N GLU A 64 -6.67 -14.56 -3.35
CA GLU A 64 -5.43 -14.30 -4.08
C GLU A 64 -5.73 -13.80 -5.49
N TYR A 65 -4.96 -12.79 -5.96
CA TYR A 65 -5.09 -12.29 -7.33
C TYR A 65 -3.77 -11.79 -7.91
N HIS A 66 -3.19 -12.52 -8.85
CA HIS A 66 -2.01 -12.09 -9.62
C HIS A 66 -1.88 -12.89 -10.94
N SER A 67 -0.95 -12.49 -11.82
CA SER A 67 -0.80 -13.07 -13.15
C SER A 67 -0.54 -14.58 -13.17
N ASN A 68 0.18 -15.08 -12.18
CA ASN A 68 0.66 -16.47 -12.11
C ASN A 68 -0.10 -17.34 -11.09
N MET A 69 -1.26 -16.88 -10.57
CA MET A 69 -2.04 -17.68 -9.65
C MET A 69 -2.55 -18.98 -10.30
N SER A 70 -2.65 -20.03 -9.53
CA SER A 70 -3.13 -21.35 -9.99
C SER A 70 -4.65 -21.46 -10.11
N GLY A 71 -5.41 -20.52 -9.53
CA GLY A 71 -6.88 -20.49 -9.57
C GLY A 71 -7.45 -19.67 -10.73
N ASP A 72 -8.77 -19.74 -10.90
CA ASP A 72 -9.48 -18.96 -11.89
C ASP A 72 -9.60 -17.48 -11.44
N LYS A 73 -8.95 -16.59 -12.19
CA LYS A 73 -8.93 -15.15 -11.93
C LYS A 73 -10.32 -14.52 -12.07
N VAL A 74 -11.12 -15.00 -13.02
CA VAL A 74 -12.47 -14.49 -13.26
C VAL A 74 -13.38 -14.88 -12.11
N GLU A 75 -13.26 -16.10 -11.63
CA GLU A 75 -14.02 -16.59 -10.47
C GLU A 75 -13.66 -15.81 -9.21
N ALA A 76 -12.36 -15.64 -8.91
CA ALA A 76 -11.89 -14.89 -7.75
C ALA A 76 -12.42 -13.42 -7.74
N LEU A 77 -12.36 -12.75 -8.88
CA LEU A 77 -12.91 -11.39 -9.00
C LEU A 77 -14.43 -11.37 -8.93
N SER A 78 -15.12 -12.34 -9.50
CA SER A 78 -16.58 -12.44 -9.46
C SER A 78 -17.06 -12.68 -8.02
N TRP A 79 -16.35 -13.53 -7.28
CA TRP A 79 -16.59 -13.75 -5.86
C TRP A 79 -16.38 -12.45 -5.05
N PHE A 80 -15.24 -11.80 -5.25
CA PHE A 80 -14.92 -10.53 -4.58
C PHE A 80 -15.93 -9.42 -4.90
N LYS A 81 -16.41 -9.35 -6.15
CA LYS A 81 -17.48 -8.44 -6.57
C LYS A 81 -18.76 -8.67 -5.81
N LYS A 82 -19.15 -9.92 -5.60
CA LYS A 82 -20.44 -10.29 -5.05
C LYS A 82 -20.47 -10.24 -3.52
N PHE A 83 -19.40 -10.67 -2.87
CA PHE A 83 -19.38 -10.92 -1.44
C PHE A 83 -18.41 -10.00 -0.67
N GLY A 84 -17.54 -9.28 -1.35
CA GLY A 84 -16.47 -8.52 -0.70
C GLY A 84 -15.38 -9.44 -0.15
N GLY A 85 -14.80 -9.08 0.99
CA GLY A 85 -13.70 -9.80 1.63
C GLY A 85 -12.37 -9.09 1.45
N VAL A 86 -11.27 -9.83 1.61
CA VAL A 86 -9.90 -9.31 1.47
C VAL A 86 -9.24 -9.91 0.23
N LEU A 87 -8.93 -9.08 -0.76
CA LEU A 87 -8.22 -9.46 -1.98
C LEU A 87 -6.76 -9.04 -1.86
N VAL A 88 -5.84 -10.00 -1.88
CA VAL A 88 -4.39 -9.77 -1.85
C VAL A 88 -3.84 -9.87 -3.26
N SER A 89 -3.13 -8.84 -3.72
CA SER A 89 -2.72 -8.72 -5.11
C SER A 89 -1.32 -8.16 -5.28
N ILE A 90 -0.65 -8.59 -6.35
CA ILE A 90 0.58 -8.00 -6.86
C ILE A 90 0.20 -7.09 -8.04
N LYS A 91 1.09 -6.24 -8.49
CA LYS A 91 1.04 -5.26 -9.60
C LYS A 91 0.06 -5.48 -10.77
N CYS A 92 -0.48 -6.68 -10.94
CA CYS A 92 -1.37 -7.05 -12.06
C CYS A 92 -2.68 -6.26 -12.12
N LEU A 93 -3.03 -5.52 -11.08
CA LEU A 93 -4.15 -4.59 -11.12
C LEU A 93 -3.84 -3.29 -11.90
N ASP A 94 -2.60 -3.11 -12.32
CA ASP A 94 -2.21 -1.96 -13.12
C ASP A 94 -2.66 -2.12 -14.61
N GLU A 95 -3.02 -3.34 -15.05
CA GLU A 95 -3.34 -3.69 -16.43
C GLU A 95 -4.85 -3.88 -16.69
N GLY A 96 -5.64 -2.79 -16.63
CA GLY A 96 -6.99 -2.81 -17.19
C GLY A 96 -8.07 -3.64 -16.46
N VAL A 97 -7.75 -4.33 -15.37
CA VAL A 97 -8.73 -5.10 -14.61
C VAL A 97 -9.70 -4.17 -13.90
N ASP A 98 -10.98 -4.30 -14.21
CA ASP A 98 -12.05 -3.56 -13.54
C ASP A 98 -12.37 -4.20 -12.20
N ILE A 99 -11.72 -3.68 -11.13
CA ILE A 99 -12.04 -4.08 -9.78
C ILE A 99 -13.25 -3.31 -9.32
N PRO A 100 -14.21 -4.02 -8.72
CA PRO A 100 -15.42 -3.38 -8.20
C PRO A 100 -15.10 -2.40 -7.08
N ALA A 101 -16.10 -1.74 -6.59
CA ALA A 101 -16.03 -0.76 -5.52
C ALA A 101 -15.29 -1.27 -4.29
N VAL A 102 -13.99 -1.04 -4.25
CA VAL A 102 -13.15 -1.33 -3.08
C VAL A 102 -13.42 -0.26 -2.03
N SER A 103 -13.83 -0.66 -0.84
CA SER A 103 -14.07 0.26 0.28
C SER A 103 -12.78 0.62 1.03
N HIS A 104 -11.84 -0.33 1.13
CA HIS A 104 -10.58 -0.18 1.85
C HIS A 104 -9.42 -0.67 1.01
N ALA A 105 -8.27 -0.01 1.12
CA ALA A 105 -7.02 -0.50 0.56
C ALA A 105 -5.89 -0.44 1.56
N PHE A 106 -5.02 -1.44 1.53
CA PHE A 106 -3.76 -1.43 2.25
C PHE A 106 -2.60 -1.50 1.27
N ILE A 107 -1.76 -0.47 1.24
CA ILE A 107 -0.63 -0.35 0.31
C ILE A 107 0.65 -0.75 1.04
N LEU A 108 1.15 -1.97 0.78
CA LEU A 108 2.44 -2.44 1.29
C LEU A 108 3.58 -2.00 0.38
N ALA A 109 3.34 -2.05 -0.93
CA ALA A 109 4.30 -1.70 -1.97
C ALA A 109 3.99 -0.34 -2.57
N SER A 110 4.35 0.71 -1.86
CA SER A 110 4.27 2.06 -2.39
C SER A 110 5.26 2.23 -3.53
N SER A 111 4.81 2.76 -4.66
CA SER A 111 5.66 3.06 -5.80
C SER A 111 6.06 4.54 -5.76
N GLN A 112 7.37 4.81 -5.91
CA GLN A 112 7.85 6.17 -6.16
C GLN A 112 7.48 6.65 -7.58
N ASN A 113 6.95 5.76 -8.44
CA ASN A 113 6.43 6.15 -9.74
C ASN A 113 5.05 6.81 -9.55
N PRO A 114 4.91 8.12 -9.81
CA PRO A 114 3.66 8.85 -9.59
C PRO A 114 2.49 8.24 -10.39
N ARG A 115 2.75 7.73 -11.60
CA ARG A 115 1.70 7.11 -12.44
C ARG A 115 1.13 5.85 -11.81
N GLN A 116 1.99 4.94 -11.35
CA GLN A 116 1.53 3.71 -10.70
C GLN A 116 0.79 4.00 -9.39
N PHE A 117 1.31 4.93 -8.62
CA PHE A 117 0.69 5.37 -7.37
C PHE A 117 -0.70 5.97 -7.60
N ILE A 118 -0.82 6.88 -8.59
CA ILE A 118 -2.10 7.51 -8.96
C ILE A 118 -3.08 6.46 -9.52
N GLN A 119 -2.61 5.52 -10.33
CA GLN A 119 -3.46 4.47 -10.91
C GLN A 119 -4.03 3.54 -9.84
N ARG A 120 -3.21 3.07 -8.89
CA ARG A 120 -3.65 2.23 -7.76
C ARG A 120 -4.69 2.95 -6.91
N ARG A 121 -4.39 4.18 -6.53
CA ARG A 121 -5.27 5.05 -5.76
C ARG A 121 -6.58 5.35 -6.51
N GLY A 122 -6.51 5.67 -7.79
CA GLY A 122 -7.67 5.96 -8.63
C GLY A 122 -8.66 4.80 -8.69
N ARG A 123 -8.20 3.56 -8.61
CA ARG A 123 -9.08 2.38 -8.58
C ARG A 123 -9.83 2.27 -7.26
N VAL A 124 -9.16 2.50 -6.14
CA VAL A 124 -9.78 2.51 -4.80
C VAL A 124 -10.77 3.66 -4.67
N LEU A 125 -10.45 4.82 -5.24
CA LEU A 125 -11.25 6.03 -5.14
C LEU A 125 -12.40 6.10 -6.16
N ARG A 126 -12.56 5.11 -7.05
CA ARG A 126 -13.68 5.10 -8.00
C ARG A 126 -15.01 5.20 -7.28
N LYS A 127 -15.86 6.11 -7.79
CA LYS A 127 -17.23 6.26 -7.32
C LYS A 127 -18.05 5.05 -7.76
N SER A 128 -18.88 4.56 -6.89
CA SER A 128 -19.91 3.54 -7.20
C SER A 128 -21.14 3.81 -6.37
N THR A 129 -22.26 3.25 -6.78
CA THR A 129 -23.53 3.39 -6.07
C THR A 129 -23.38 2.95 -4.61
N GLY A 130 -23.75 3.81 -3.68
CA GLY A 130 -23.64 3.55 -2.23
C GLY A 130 -22.25 3.71 -1.62
N LYS A 131 -21.22 4.03 -2.40
CA LYS A 131 -19.86 4.28 -1.88
C LYS A 131 -19.58 5.78 -1.81
N TYR A 132 -19.51 6.31 -0.61
CA TYR A 132 -19.24 7.73 -0.34
C TYR A 132 -17.76 7.99 0.02
N LEU A 133 -17.10 7.02 0.62
CA LEU A 133 -15.72 7.12 1.10
C LEU A 133 -14.91 5.88 0.72
N ALA A 134 -13.61 6.05 0.68
CA ALA A 134 -12.63 4.96 0.66
C ALA A 134 -11.58 5.21 1.73
N VAL A 135 -11.22 4.17 2.45
CA VAL A 135 -10.15 4.21 3.45
C VAL A 135 -8.88 3.65 2.81
N ILE A 136 -7.78 4.37 2.92
CA ILE A 136 -6.49 3.91 2.40
C ILE A 136 -5.46 3.94 3.52
N HIS A 137 -4.89 2.78 3.82
CA HIS A 137 -3.75 2.61 4.68
C HIS A 137 -2.49 2.51 3.82
N ASP A 138 -1.53 3.39 4.03
CA ASP A 138 -0.24 3.36 3.34
C ASP A 138 0.87 3.14 4.37
N ALA A 139 1.53 1.98 4.31
CA ALA A 139 2.57 1.63 5.25
C ALA A 139 3.91 2.26 4.86
N ILE A 140 4.40 3.20 5.66
CA ILE A 140 5.70 3.84 5.51
C ILE A 140 6.70 3.16 6.43
N VAL A 141 7.94 2.99 5.96
CA VAL A 141 9.05 2.53 6.81
C VAL A 141 9.85 3.75 7.25
N VAL A 142 9.95 3.89 8.57
CA VAL A 142 10.79 4.89 9.21
C VAL A 142 11.96 4.16 9.86
N PRO A 143 13.22 4.47 9.56
CA PRO A 143 14.37 3.92 10.26
C PRO A 143 14.29 4.26 11.76
N VAL A 144 14.68 3.32 12.61
CA VAL A 144 14.73 3.53 14.08
C VAL A 144 15.80 4.54 14.43
N ASP A 145 16.94 4.47 13.74
CA ASP A 145 18.02 5.44 13.81
C ASP A 145 18.44 5.77 12.37
N PRO A 146 18.04 6.95 11.84
CA PRO A 146 18.41 7.33 10.49
C PRO A 146 19.91 7.53 10.31
N GLY A 147 20.69 7.63 11.40
CA GLY A 147 22.12 7.88 11.35
C GLY A 147 22.47 9.11 10.52
N ASN A 148 23.76 9.35 10.32
CA ASN A 148 24.25 10.39 9.40
C ASN A 148 24.38 9.89 7.94
N GLU A 149 23.79 8.76 7.60
CA GLU A 149 23.86 8.19 6.25
C GLU A 149 22.84 8.91 5.34
N GLY A 150 23.33 9.88 4.58
CA GLY A 150 22.53 10.70 3.66
C GLY A 150 21.64 9.90 2.70
N GLU A 151 22.01 8.65 2.45
CA GLU A 151 21.23 7.74 1.62
C GLU A 151 19.92 7.27 2.29
N GLN A 152 19.94 6.96 3.58
CA GLN A 152 18.75 6.54 4.32
C GLN A 152 17.79 7.71 4.47
N ILE A 153 18.32 8.90 4.74
CA ILE A 153 17.55 10.15 4.83
C ILE A 153 16.85 10.44 3.50
N SER A 154 17.52 10.28 2.35
CA SER A 154 16.92 10.55 1.05
C SER A 154 15.78 9.58 0.70
N LEU A 155 15.88 8.30 1.08
CA LEU A 155 14.81 7.34 0.90
C LEU A 155 13.60 7.68 1.77
N LEU A 156 13.84 7.99 3.03
CA LEU A 156 12.81 8.38 3.97
C LEU A 156 12.11 9.68 3.55
N LYS A 157 12.89 10.68 3.10
CA LYS A 157 12.34 11.93 2.56
C LYS A 157 11.38 11.65 1.41
N ALA A 158 11.78 10.85 0.43
CA ALA A 158 10.92 10.49 -0.71
C ALA A 158 9.63 9.77 -0.28
N GLU A 159 9.69 8.86 0.69
CA GLU A 159 8.51 8.18 1.25
C GLU A 159 7.59 9.15 1.99
N LEU A 160 8.14 10.05 2.82
CA LEU A 160 7.37 11.04 3.57
C LEU A 160 6.72 12.08 2.66
N VAL A 161 7.45 12.63 1.70
CA VAL A 161 6.90 13.61 0.72
C VAL A 161 5.71 13.01 -0.01
N ARG A 162 5.85 11.79 -0.54
CA ARG A 162 4.78 11.07 -1.20
C ARG A 162 3.56 10.86 -0.30
N ALA A 163 3.78 10.48 0.95
CA ALA A 163 2.71 10.22 1.91
C ALA A 163 2.00 11.53 2.32
N ILE A 164 2.75 12.62 2.48
CA ILE A 164 2.20 13.95 2.78
C ILE A 164 1.33 14.46 1.63
N GLU A 165 1.80 14.38 0.38
CA GLU A 165 1.01 14.75 -0.80
C GLU A 165 -0.33 13.99 -0.84
N PHE A 166 -0.28 12.72 -0.48
CA PHE A 166 -1.47 11.91 -0.40
C PHE A 166 -2.41 12.35 0.72
N ALA A 167 -1.87 12.53 1.92
CA ALA A 167 -2.64 12.94 3.09
C ALA A 167 -3.24 14.35 2.93
N ASP A 168 -2.57 15.26 2.21
CA ASP A 168 -3.10 16.59 1.91
C ASP A 168 -4.40 16.55 1.09
N SER A 169 -4.58 15.52 0.27
CA SER A 169 -5.80 15.30 -0.51
C SER A 169 -6.88 14.53 0.24
N ALA A 170 -6.58 14.00 1.41
CA ALA A 170 -7.52 13.22 2.22
C ALA A 170 -8.48 14.11 3.03
N LEU A 171 -9.62 13.54 3.44
CA LEU A 171 -10.56 14.22 4.32
C LEU A 171 -10.03 14.36 5.74
N ASN A 172 -9.26 13.38 6.23
CA ASN A 172 -8.63 13.40 7.55
C ASN A 172 -7.34 14.23 7.55
N LYS A 173 -7.48 15.54 7.64
CA LYS A 173 -6.34 16.48 7.62
C LYS A 173 -5.29 16.23 8.72
N GLY A 174 -5.67 15.59 9.82
CA GLY A 174 -4.73 15.17 10.86
C GLY A 174 -3.60 14.28 10.37
N ALA A 175 -3.84 13.41 9.40
CA ALA A 175 -2.80 12.53 8.85
C ALA A 175 -1.65 13.31 8.21
N SER A 176 -1.94 14.39 7.48
CA SER A 176 -0.90 15.25 6.89
C SER A 176 -0.11 15.99 7.97
N ALA A 177 -0.77 16.50 9.00
CA ALA A 177 -0.12 17.18 10.11
C ALA A 177 0.83 16.24 10.89
N ASP A 178 0.40 15.01 11.17
CA ASP A 178 1.22 14.00 11.84
C ASP A 178 2.45 13.62 11.02
N LEU A 179 2.30 13.43 9.72
CA LEU A 179 3.43 13.11 8.82
C LEU A 179 4.44 14.27 8.74
N ARG A 180 3.97 15.51 8.70
CA ARG A 180 4.84 16.70 8.71
C ARG A 180 5.59 16.82 10.03
N ARG A 181 4.91 16.55 11.15
CA ARG A 181 5.55 16.52 12.47
C ARG A 181 6.65 15.47 12.53
N ILE A 182 6.39 14.24 12.08
CA ILE A 182 7.38 13.16 12.01
C ILE A 182 8.57 13.57 11.13
N ALA A 183 8.33 14.17 9.97
CA ALA A 183 9.39 14.65 9.09
C ALA A 183 10.30 15.67 9.79
N LEU A 184 9.71 16.66 10.48
CA LEU A 184 10.46 17.68 11.21
C LEU A 184 11.25 17.10 12.39
N GLU A 185 10.68 16.18 13.17
CA GLU A 185 11.36 15.46 14.26
C GLU A 185 12.59 14.69 13.76
N MET A 186 12.58 14.25 12.51
CA MET A 186 13.69 13.57 11.84
C MET A 186 14.62 14.52 11.09
N GLY A 187 14.47 15.83 11.23
CA GLY A 187 15.29 16.82 10.54
C GLY A 187 15.05 16.89 9.02
N ILE A 188 13.93 16.36 8.54
CA ILE A 188 13.56 16.35 7.12
C ILE A 188 12.57 17.49 6.88
N ASP A 189 12.95 18.43 6.02
CA ASP A 189 12.02 19.45 5.51
C ASP A 189 11.28 18.90 4.28
N PRO A 190 9.97 18.60 4.41
CA PRO A 190 9.21 18.05 3.30
C PRO A 190 8.87 19.09 2.20
N SER A 191 9.08 20.38 2.47
CA SER A 191 8.78 21.46 1.53
C SER A 191 9.93 21.77 0.58
N ARG A 192 11.16 21.36 0.91
CA ARG A 192 12.33 21.55 0.03
C ARG A 192 12.37 20.44 -1.01
N GLU A 193 12.01 20.75 -2.25
CA GLU A 193 12.37 19.95 -3.42
C GLU A 193 13.89 19.80 -3.45
N GLY A 194 14.38 18.58 -3.73
CA GLY A 194 15.77 18.23 -3.55
C GLY A 194 16.74 19.16 -4.29
N GLU A 195 17.66 19.73 -3.53
CA GLU A 195 18.96 20.17 -4.04
C GLU A 195 19.82 18.95 -4.36
#